data_c95e81e14c65bbc2e02557bfd85c3f15
#
_entry.id   c95e81e14c65bbc2e02557bfd85c3f15
#
_cell.length_a   1.000
_cell.length_b   1.000
_cell.length_c   1.000
_cell.angle_alpha   90.00
_cell.angle_beta   90.00
_cell.angle_gamma   90.00
#
_symmetry.space_group_name_H-M   'P 1'
#
loop_
_entity.id
_entity.type
_entity.pdbx_description
1 polymer ?
#
loop_
_entity_poly.entity_id
_entity_poly.type
_entity_poly.pdbx_seq_one_letter_code
_entity_poly.pdbx_strand_id
1 'polypeptide(L)'
;MSQRVLTLLMTWLSVKLARLPADEQFSNPAKRMPPFQDPDIYRDILDALPIGISVLDLNQRIVFWSDGSERITGYSRIEVLGHLCTDNILLHCNEISCAMCMQDCPISNALHDAAPSEAVSFIHHKAGYRTQVHSWVIPLRDQHGLIIGAIQTFEGESAVHNTDENDRSMKEHGWLDDVTGLPNQAIMQSHLQESLGTFTTLHVPFGIVCVEINDLPQFRSKYGQGAARSLLQVMARTLRNTVNAADAVGTWNEDQFLAILSGCSEEAMHAISGRIFRMLSSVSIKWWGEDMSVAVSVGCAQAARGDAIESILQRAHGAVQASQPTQRARTAAAAGINSSQRS
;
A
#
# COMPACT_ATOMS: atom_id res chain seq x y z
N MET A 1 -7.54 -0.15 13.27
CA MET A 1 -8.01 0.87 14.26
C MET A 1 -7.07 0.84 15.45
N SER A 2 -6.33 1.90 15.70
CA SER A 2 -5.53 1.97 16.92
C SER A 2 -6.45 1.65 18.11
N GLN A 3 -5.99 0.83 19.04
CA GLN A 3 -6.68 0.50 20.30
C GLN A 3 -7.23 1.77 20.97
N ARG A 4 -6.59 2.92 20.73
CA ARG A 4 -7.04 4.26 21.17
C ARG A 4 -8.36 4.72 20.52
N VAL A 5 -8.62 4.45 19.25
CA VAL A 5 -9.85 4.86 18.55
C VAL A 5 -11.01 3.96 18.97
N LEU A 6 -10.78 2.66 19.13
CA LEU A 6 -11.80 1.75 19.70
C LEU A 6 -12.12 2.13 21.14
N THR A 7 -11.11 2.45 21.96
CA THR A 7 -11.29 2.91 23.33
C THR A 7 -12.03 4.25 23.39
N LEU A 8 -11.72 5.18 22.49
CA LEU A 8 -12.43 6.46 22.39
C LEU A 8 -13.88 6.31 21.93
N LEU A 9 -14.15 5.44 20.94
CA LEU A 9 -15.51 5.11 20.50
C LEU A 9 -16.32 4.41 21.61
N MET A 10 -15.71 3.43 22.29
CA MET A 10 -16.34 2.75 23.42
C MET A 10 -16.56 3.69 24.62
N THR A 11 -15.59 4.56 24.91
CA THR A 11 -15.74 5.56 25.97
C THR A 11 -16.80 6.61 25.62
N TRP A 12 -16.85 7.07 24.36
CA TRP A 12 -17.85 8.01 23.88
C TRP A 12 -19.26 7.41 23.88
N LEU A 13 -19.42 6.16 23.42
CA LEU A 13 -20.65 5.38 23.49
C LEU A 13 -21.09 5.17 24.96
N SER A 14 -20.16 4.81 25.85
CA SER A 14 -20.44 4.60 27.27
C SER A 14 -20.86 5.89 27.96
N VAL A 15 -20.22 7.04 27.67
CA VAL A 15 -20.57 8.35 28.22
C VAL A 15 -21.90 8.84 27.68
N LYS A 16 -22.24 8.56 26.43
CA LYS A 16 -23.55 8.93 25.86
C LYS A 16 -24.68 8.07 26.39
N LEU A 17 -24.45 6.75 26.56
CA LEU A 17 -25.39 5.83 27.17
C LEU A 17 -25.63 6.14 28.66
N ALA A 18 -24.59 6.57 29.40
CA ALA A 18 -24.70 6.94 30.81
C ALA A 18 -25.47 8.28 31.07
N ARG A 19 -25.69 9.08 30.03
CA ARG A 19 -26.43 10.35 30.13
C ARG A 19 -27.92 10.22 29.83
N LEU A 20 -28.41 9.02 29.49
CA LEU A 20 -29.84 8.76 29.35
C LEU A 20 -30.42 8.48 30.73
N PRO A 21 -31.59 9.12 31.10
CA PRO A 21 -32.25 8.88 32.39
C PRO A 21 -32.57 7.39 32.55
N ALA A 22 -32.29 6.85 33.73
CA ALA A 22 -32.37 5.41 34.03
C ALA A 22 -33.79 4.83 33.81
N ASP A 23 -34.81 5.66 33.86
CA ASP A 23 -36.22 5.24 33.74
C ASP A 23 -36.67 4.98 32.30
N GLU A 24 -35.94 5.42 31.30
CA GLU A 24 -36.24 5.17 29.88
C GLU A 24 -35.56 3.92 29.32
N GLN A 25 -34.62 3.31 30.05
CA GLN A 25 -33.77 2.27 29.50
C GLN A 25 -34.41 0.88 29.40
N PHE A 26 -35.49 0.56 30.11
CA PHE A 26 -35.91 -0.86 30.24
C PHE A 26 -37.43 -1.16 30.17
N SER A 27 -38.33 -0.19 29.98
CA SER A 27 -39.75 -0.42 30.20
C SER A 27 -40.63 -0.75 28.98
N ASN A 28 -40.13 -0.70 27.73
CA ASN A 28 -40.93 -1.12 26.58
C ASN A 28 -40.08 -1.56 25.37
N PRO A 29 -40.10 -2.86 24.96
CA PRO A 29 -39.36 -3.34 23.77
C PRO A 29 -39.84 -2.68 22.48
N ALA A 30 -41.05 -2.13 22.38
CA ALA A 30 -41.53 -1.41 21.21
C ALA A 30 -40.95 0.02 21.09
N LYS A 31 -40.35 0.59 22.16
CA LYS A 31 -39.66 1.90 22.14
C LYS A 31 -38.17 1.80 21.86
N ARG A 32 -37.66 0.60 21.65
CA ARG A 32 -36.25 0.34 21.33
C ARG A 32 -35.92 0.46 19.84
N MET A 33 -36.82 1.01 19.04
CA MET A 33 -36.40 1.35 17.67
C MET A 33 -35.46 2.55 17.73
N PRO A 34 -34.22 2.41 17.26
CA PRO A 34 -33.35 3.58 17.12
C PRO A 34 -34.05 4.62 16.27
N PRO A 35 -33.75 5.93 16.44
CA PRO A 35 -34.31 6.99 15.61
C PRO A 35 -34.07 6.80 14.10
N PHE A 36 -33.33 5.78 13.73
CA PHE A 36 -32.90 5.43 12.37
C PHE A 36 -33.77 4.29 11.83
N GLN A 37 -35.00 4.60 11.42
CA GLN A 37 -35.90 3.66 10.73
C GLN A 37 -35.60 3.61 9.22
N ASP A 38 -34.85 4.58 8.71
CA ASP A 38 -34.49 4.69 7.32
C ASP A 38 -33.21 3.92 7.06
N PRO A 39 -33.21 2.88 6.19
CA PRO A 39 -31.99 2.14 5.81
C PRO A 39 -30.89 3.02 5.22
N ASP A 40 -31.25 4.15 4.59
CA ASP A 40 -30.28 5.06 3.98
C ASP A 40 -29.41 5.76 5.03
N ILE A 41 -29.91 5.98 6.25
CA ILE A 41 -29.12 6.55 7.35
C ILE A 41 -27.92 5.65 7.70
N TYR A 42 -28.07 4.33 7.68
CA TYR A 42 -26.96 3.41 7.94
C TYR A 42 -25.91 3.49 6.83
N ARG A 43 -26.35 3.68 5.59
CA ARG A 43 -25.44 3.92 4.46
C ARG A 43 -24.67 5.22 4.66
N ASP A 44 -25.36 6.32 4.99
CA ASP A 44 -24.74 7.61 5.22
C ASP A 44 -23.71 7.57 6.36
N ILE A 45 -24.00 6.80 7.42
CA ILE A 45 -23.04 6.58 8.51
C ILE A 45 -21.80 5.85 8.02
N LEU A 46 -21.95 4.78 7.22
CA LEU A 46 -20.84 4.02 6.67
C LEU A 46 -20.00 4.85 5.69
N ASP A 47 -20.65 5.68 4.89
CA ASP A 47 -20.01 6.56 3.92
C ASP A 47 -19.26 7.73 4.60
N ALA A 48 -19.75 8.20 5.74
CA ALA A 48 -19.09 9.26 6.53
C ALA A 48 -17.82 8.79 7.26
N LEU A 49 -17.58 7.49 7.35
CA LEU A 49 -16.39 6.97 8.02
C LEU A 49 -15.13 7.19 7.14
N PRO A 50 -13.99 7.53 7.76
CA PRO A 50 -12.73 7.75 7.00
C PRO A 50 -12.10 6.45 6.49
N ILE A 51 -12.57 5.30 6.96
CA ILE A 51 -12.08 3.98 6.57
C ILE A 51 -12.77 3.45 5.33
N GLY A 52 -12.13 2.56 4.59
CA GLY A 52 -12.75 1.80 3.52
C GLY A 52 -13.64 0.70 4.11
N ILE A 53 -14.86 0.59 3.59
CA ILE A 53 -15.80 -0.47 3.95
C ILE A 53 -16.32 -1.09 2.67
N SER A 54 -16.16 -2.40 2.55
CA SER A 54 -16.77 -3.20 1.49
C SER A 54 -17.59 -4.34 2.09
N VAL A 55 -18.70 -4.67 1.44
CA VAL A 55 -19.48 -5.87 1.76
C VAL A 55 -19.44 -6.78 0.53
N LEU A 56 -19.18 -8.06 0.78
CA LEU A 56 -19.09 -9.08 -0.25
C LEU A 56 -20.13 -10.18 0.02
N ASP A 57 -20.71 -10.71 -1.05
CA ASP A 57 -21.56 -11.89 -0.99
C ASP A 57 -20.73 -13.19 -0.79
N LEU A 58 -21.40 -14.35 -0.73
CA LEU A 58 -20.75 -15.66 -0.60
C LEU A 58 -19.87 -16.02 -1.81
N ASN A 59 -20.09 -15.40 -2.96
CA ASN A 59 -19.27 -15.56 -4.16
C ASN A 59 -18.14 -14.53 -4.23
N GLN A 60 -17.92 -13.76 -3.16
CA GLN A 60 -16.93 -12.69 -3.09
C GLN A 60 -17.19 -11.55 -4.10
N ARG A 61 -18.44 -11.34 -4.53
CA ARG A 61 -18.81 -10.17 -5.30
C ARG A 61 -19.08 -9.00 -4.38
N ILE A 62 -18.59 -7.85 -4.77
CA ILE A 62 -18.76 -6.59 -4.03
C ILE A 62 -20.22 -6.13 -4.18
N VAL A 63 -20.96 -6.09 -3.07
CA VAL A 63 -22.35 -5.64 -3.02
C VAL A 63 -22.51 -4.27 -2.34
N PHE A 64 -21.51 -3.80 -1.62
CA PHE A 64 -21.42 -2.47 -1.04
C PHE A 64 -19.98 -1.94 -1.07
N TRP A 65 -19.86 -0.63 -1.30
CA TRP A 65 -18.58 0.07 -1.40
C TRP A 65 -18.74 1.48 -0.84
N SER A 66 -18.05 1.81 0.25
CA SER A 66 -18.15 3.11 0.90
C SER A 66 -17.35 4.20 0.18
N ASP A 67 -17.65 5.46 0.47
CA ASP A 67 -16.86 6.60 0.01
C ASP A 67 -15.42 6.54 0.53
N GLY A 68 -15.22 5.97 1.73
CA GLY A 68 -13.88 5.67 2.25
C GLY A 68 -13.10 4.70 1.36
N SER A 69 -13.78 3.68 0.84
CA SER A 69 -13.18 2.74 -0.11
C SER A 69 -12.80 3.41 -1.43
N GLU A 70 -13.64 4.30 -1.95
CA GLU A 70 -13.33 5.10 -3.15
C GLU A 70 -12.06 5.95 -2.94
N ARG A 71 -11.96 6.63 -1.79
CA ARG A 71 -10.80 7.48 -1.47
C ARG A 71 -9.48 6.68 -1.36
N ILE A 72 -9.54 5.50 -0.74
CA ILE A 72 -8.34 4.68 -0.49
C ILE A 72 -7.88 3.96 -1.75
N THR A 73 -8.81 3.50 -2.59
CA THR A 73 -8.49 2.64 -3.75
C THR A 73 -8.55 3.37 -5.09
N GLY A 74 -9.21 4.54 -5.14
CA GLY A 74 -9.45 5.28 -6.38
C GLY A 74 -10.54 4.67 -7.29
N TYR A 75 -11.12 3.52 -6.94
CA TYR A 75 -12.23 2.92 -7.68
C TYR A 75 -13.56 3.47 -7.17
N SER A 76 -14.40 3.95 -8.08
CA SER A 76 -15.74 4.40 -7.73
C SER A 76 -16.69 3.22 -7.49
N ARG A 77 -17.73 3.43 -6.72
CA ARG A 77 -18.79 2.45 -6.42
C ARG A 77 -19.38 1.83 -7.69
N ILE A 78 -19.63 2.64 -8.72
CA ILE A 78 -20.22 2.19 -9.97
C ILE A 78 -19.30 1.20 -10.71
N GLU A 79 -17.98 1.35 -10.56
CA GLU A 79 -17.00 0.50 -11.23
C GLU A 79 -16.82 -0.86 -10.56
N VAL A 80 -17.15 -0.97 -9.27
CA VAL A 80 -16.83 -2.18 -8.49
C VAL A 80 -18.02 -3.03 -8.11
N LEU A 81 -19.23 -2.46 -8.02
CA LEU A 81 -20.42 -3.22 -7.66
C LEU A 81 -20.72 -4.36 -8.64
N GLY A 82 -20.92 -5.56 -8.09
CA GLY A 82 -21.17 -6.79 -8.84
C GLY A 82 -19.92 -7.50 -9.36
N HIS A 83 -18.75 -6.84 -9.32
CA HIS A 83 -17.46 -7.45 -9.68
C HIS A 83 -16.91 -8.31 -8.54
N LEU A 84 -16.05 -9.27 -8.90
CA LEU A 84 -15.30 -10.03 -7.91
C LEU A 84 -14.23 -9.12 -7.29
N CYS A 85 -13.95 -9.30 -6.00
CA CYS A 85 -12.85 -8.57 -5.34
C CYS A 85 -11.48 -8.86 -5.99
N THR A 86 -11.35 -10.02 -6.65
CA THR A 86 -10.15 -10.45 -7.38
C THR A 86 -10.03 -9.87 -8.79
N ASP A 87 -11.03 -9.16 -9.31
CA ASP A 87 -11.00 -8.52 -10.63
C ASP A 87 -10.09 -7.26 -10.65
N ASN A 88 -8.88 -7.37 -10.09
CA ASN A 88 -7.91 -6.29 -9.89
C ASN A 88 -8.38 -5.12 -8.98
N ILE A 89 -9.46 -5.29 -8.23
CA ILE A 89 -10.02 -4.25 -7.36
C ILE A 89 -9.34 -4.29 -5.98
N LEU A 90 -9.44 -5.44 -5.28
CA LEU A 90 -8.84 -5.69 -3.98
C LEU A 90 -7.81 -6.81 -4.04
N LEU A 91 -6.97 -6.80 -5.06
CA LEU A 91 -5.92 -7.81 -5.20
C LEU A 91 -4.88 -7.65 -4.09
N HIS A 92 -5.04 -8.46 -3.04
CA HIS A 92 -4.18 -8.40 -1.87
C HIS A 92 -2.82 -9.03 -2.15
N CYS A 93 -1.77 -8.29 -1.82
CA CYS A 93 -0.40 -8.78 -1.76
C CYS A 93 0.09 -8.72 -0.32
N ASN A 94 0.82 -9.72 0.13
CA ASN A 94 1.57 -9.65 1.38
C ASN A 94 3.08 -9.52 1.12
N GLU A 95 3.88 -9.57 2.17
CA GLU A 95 5.34 -9.50 2.06
C GLU A 95 5.96 -10.70 1.32
N ILE A 96 5.23 -11.79 1.17
CA ILE A 96 5.70 -13.05 0.60
C ILE A 96 5.19 -13.27 -0.82
N SER A 97 3.95 -12.89 -1.12
CA SER A 97 3.28 -13.21 -2.37
C SER A 97 2.30 -12.13 -2.81
N CYS A 98 2.27 -11.81 -4.10
CA CYS A 98 1.21 -11.01 -4.72
C CYS A 98 -0.02 -11.86 -5.10
N ALA A 99 -0.04 -13.14 -4.75
CA ALA A 99 -1.14 -14.05 -4.98
C ALA A 99 -1.88 -14.43 -3.68
N MET A 100 -1.91 -13.53 -2.69
CA MET A 100 -2.57 -13.76 -1.39
C MET A 100 -4.03 -14.19 -1.56
N CYS A 101 -4.73 -13.62 -2.55
CA CYS A 101 -6.12 -13.98 -2.85
C CYS A 101 -6.31 -15.44 -3.29
N MET A 102 -5.26 -16.15 -3.67
CA MET A 102 -5.33 -17.56 -4.09
C MET A 102 -5.00 -18.56 -2.97
N GLN A 103 -4.24 -18.13 -1.97
CA GLN A 103 -3.68 -19.07 -0.96
C GLN A 103 -4.05 -18.72 0.48
N ASP A 104 -4.16 -17.45 0.81
CA ASP A 104 -4.37 -16.94 2.18
C ASP A 104 -5.23 -15.66 2.16
N CYS A 105 -6.36 -15.73 1.48
CA CYS A 105 -7.27 -14.60 1.32
C CYS A 105 -8.04 -14.34 2.63
N PRO A 106 -7.93 -13.14 3.25
CA PRO A 106 -8.63 -12.82 4.49
C PRO A 106 -10.15 -12.98 4.38
N ILE A 107 -10.70 -12.69 3.20
CA ILE A 107 -12.14 -12.82 2.92
C ILE A 107 -12.53 -14.29 2.86
N SER A 108 -11.77 -15.12 2.11
CA SER A 108 -12.02 -16.56 2.02
C SER A 108 -11.87 -17.23 3.39
N ASN A 109 -10.85 -16.85 4.16
CA ASN A 109 -10.62 -17.38 5.51
C ASN A 109 -11.80 -17.03 6.44
N ALA A 110 -12.25 -15.78 6.45
CA ALA A 110 -13.38 -15.38 7.28
C ALA A 110 -14.68 -16.11 6.93
N LEU A 111 -14.94 -16.32 5.64
CA LEU A 111 -16.12 -17.07 5.16
C LEU A 111 -16.05 -18.56 5.48
N HIS A 112 -14.87 -19.16 5.30
CA HIS A 112 -14.65 -20.59 5.53
C HIS A 112 -14.64 -20.95 7.02
N ASP A 113 -13.89 -20.19 7.82
CA ASP A 113 -13.71 -20.47 9.26
C ASP A 113 -14.87 -19.92 10.11
N ALA A 114 -15.78 -19.18 9.48
CA ALA A 114 -16.90 -18.52 10.15
C ALA A 114 -16.48 -17.60 11.30
N ALA A 115 -15.24 -17.06 11.25
CA ALA A 115 -14.58 -16.26 12.26
C ALA A 115 -13.97 -15.00 11.65
N PRO A 116 -13.79 -13.92 12.45
CA PRO A 116 -13.08 -12.72 11.99
C PRO A 116 -11.65 -13.03 11.55
N SER A 117 -11.19 -12.37 10.49
CA SER A 117 -9.83 -12.45 9.99
C SER A 117 -9.22 -11.05 9.94
N GLU A 118 -7.94 -10.94 10.23
CA GLU A 118 -7.18 -9.68 10.23
C GLU A 118 -5.90 -9.86 9.41
N ALA A 119 -5.57 -8.88 8.59
CA ALA A 119 -4.38 -8.93 7.77
C ALA A 119 -3.84 -7.53 7.47
N VAL A 120 -2.50 -7.43 7.44
CA VAL A 120 -1.80 -6.31 6.80
C VAL A 120 -1.42 -6.74 5.39
N SER A 121 -1.84 -5.98 4.41
CA SER A 121 -1.63 -6.31 3.00
C SER A 121 -1.46 -5.06 2.15
N PHE A 122 -1.02 -5.25 0.91
CA PHE A 122 -0.97 -4.20 -0.09
C PHE A 122 -2.10 -4.43 -1.08
N ILE A 123 -2.98 -3.45 -1.25
CA ILE A 123 -4.04 -3.47 -2.26
C ILE A 123 -3.65 -2.66 -3.48
N HIS A 124 -4.28 -2.96 -4.61
CA HIS A 124 -4.09 -2.24 -5.85
C HIS A 124 -4.92 -0.95 -5.87
N HIS A 125 -4.29 0.19 -6.16
CA HIS A 125 -5.00 1.44 -6.41
C HIS A 125 -5.28 1.58 -7.90
N LYS A 126 -6.41 2.16 -8.29
CA LYS A 126 -6.82 2.37 -9.69
C LYS A 126 -5.74 3.08 -10.53
N ALA A 127 -4.95 3.96 -9.94
CA ALA A 127 -3.83 4.62 -10.61
C ALA A 127 -2.58 3.74 -10.80
N GLY A 128 -2.65 2.44 -10.44
CA GLY A 128 -1.59 1.44 -10.69
C GLY A 128 -0.59 1.22 -9.55
N TYR A 129 -0.58 2.05 -8.52
CA TYR A 129 0.33 1.86 -7.37
C TYR A 129 -0.25 0.94 -6.30
N ARG A 130 0.60 0.44 -5.41
CA ARG A 130 0.21 -0.34 -4.25
C ARG A 130 0.08 0.54 -3.01
N THR A 131 -0.97 0.29 -2.21
CA THR A 131 -1.19 0.96 -0.93
C THR A 131 -1.27 -0.09 0.16
N GLN A 132 -0.47 0.10 1.22
CA GLN A 132 -0.57 -0.75 2.40
C GLN A 132 -1.87 -0.44 3.14
N VAL A 133 -2.57 -1.49 3.53
CA VAL A 133 -3.80 -1.41 4.30
C VAL A 133 -3.78 -2.41 5.44
N HIS A 134 -4.37 -2.02 6.54
CA HIS A 134 -4.74 -2.93 7.62
C HIS A 134 -6.23 -3.26 7.47
N SER A 135 -6.52 -4.53 7.25
CA SER A 135 -7.87 -5.02 6.95
C SER A 135 -8.39 -5.90 8.07
N TRP A 136 -9.66 -5.72 8.40
CA TRP A 136 -10.44 -6.66 9.22
C TRP A 136 -11.59 -7.17 8.37
N VAL A 137 -11.79 -8.48 8.39
CA VAL A 137 -12.90 -9.14 7.69
C VAL A 137 -13.75 -9.86 8.72
N ILE A 138 -15.05 -9.61 8.68
CA ILE A 138 -16.03 -10.17 9.62
C ILE A 138 -17.10 -10.88 8.80
N PRO A 139 -17.41 -12.19 9.09
CA PRO A 139 -18.50 -12.88 8.41
C PRO A 139 -19.85 -12.24 8.77
N LEU A 140 -20.62 -11.89 7.75
CA LEU A 140 -21.96 -11.34 7.88
C LEU A 140 -22.98 -12.48 8.01
N ARG A 141 -23.83 -12.41 9.04
CA ARG A 141 -24.85 -13.42 9.32
C ARG A 141 -26.25 -12.83 9.22
N ASP A 142 -27.18 -13.66 8.76
CA ASP A 142 -28.61 -13.35 8.78
C ASP A 142 -29.21 -13.51 10.20
N GLN A 143 -30.50 -13.28 10.32
CA GLN A 143 -31.26 -13.44 11.57
C GLN A 143 -31.29 -14.88 12.10
N HIS A 144 -30.95 -15.87 11.28
CA HIS A 144 -30.89 -17.31 11.64
C HIS A 144 -29.46 -17.73 11.97
N GLY A 145 -28.48 -16.81 11.91
CA GLY A 145 -27.07 -17.10 12.17
C GLY A 145 -26.33 -17.68 10.97
N LEU A 146 -26.96 -17.84 9.82
CA LEU A 146 -26.33 -18.33 8.61
C LEU A 146 -25.44 -17.23 7.99
N ILE A 147 -24.26 -17.60 7.55
CA ILE A 147 -23.36 -16.68 6.85
C ILE A 147 -23.96 -16.36 5.50
N ILE A 148 -24.10 -15.07 5.19
CA ILE A 148 -24.63 -14.54 3.94
C ILE A 148 -23.61 -13.73 3.16
N GLY A 149 -22.42 -13.50 3.72
CA GLY A 149 -21.34 -12.74 3.11
C GLY A 149 -20.28 -12.33 4.13
N ALA A 150 -19.47 -11.35 3.79
CA ALA A 150 -18.47 -10.77 4.67
C ALA A 150 -18.45 -9.24 4.57
N ILE A 151 -18.14 -8.58 5.69
CA ILE A 151 -17.80 -7.17 5.75
C ILE A 151 -16.29 -7.08 5.86
N GLN A 152 -15.67 -6.35 4.96
CA GLN A 152 -14.26 -5.98 5.07
C GLN A 152 -14.16 -4.49 5.38
N THR A 153 -13.45 -4.15 6.45
CA THR A 153 -12.99 -2.79 6.71
C THR A 153 -11.50 -2.71 6.48
N PHE A 154 -11.02 -1.61 5.93
CA PHE A 154 -9.60 -1.40 5.72
C PHE A 154 -9.23 0.06 5.92
N GLU A 155 -8.10 0.26 6.60
CA GLU A 155 -7.48 1.56 6.77
C GLU A 155 -6.22 1.58 5.92
N GLY A 156 -6.09 2.59 5.06
CA GLY A 156 -4.81 2.84 4.42
C GLY A 156 -3.83 3.34 5.47
N GLU A 157 -2.66 2.77 5.56
CA GLU A 157 -1.53 3.46 6.18
C GLU A 157 -1.16 4.63 5.27
N SER A 158 -2.06 5.61 5.22
CA SER A 158 -1.70 6.87 4.62
C SER A 158 -0.66 7.50 5.52
N ALA A 159 0.52 7.67 5.00
CA ALA A 159 1.43 8.76 5.38
C ALA A 159 0.74 10.13 5.13
N VAL A 160 -0.59 10.21 5.29
CA VAL A 160 -1.43 11.40 5.15
C VAL A 160 -1.66 11.98 6.53
N HIS A 161 -0.59 12.40 7.17
CA HIS A 161 -0.70 13.44 8.18
C HIS A 161 0.47 14.39 7.98
N ASN A 162 0.20 15.56 7.47
CA ASN A 162 1.06 16.72 7.22
C ASN A 162 1.84 16.77 5.88
N THR A 163 1.40 16.09 4.83
CA THR A 163 2.11 16.16 3.55
C THR A 163 1.86 17.44 2.78
N ASP A 164 0.64 18.02 2.82
CA ASP A 164 0.31 19.11 1.89
C ASP A 164 1.09 20.40 2.13
N GLU A 165 1.34 20.81 3.38
CA GLU A 165 2.13 22.02 3.67
C GLU A 165 3.64 21.75 3.53
N ASN A 166 4.10 20.60 3.98
CA ASN A 166 5.51 20.22 3.88
C ASN A 166 5.90 19.93 2.43
N ASP A 167 5.06 19.23 1.67
CA ASP A 167 5.28 18.97 0.25
C ASP A 167 5.22 20.25 -0.59
N ARG A 168 4.36 21.23 -0.25
CA ARG A 168 4.36 22.56 -0.88
C ARG A 168 5.66 23.30 -0.62
N SER A 169 6.09 23.38 0.63
CA SER A 169 7.36 23.99 1.00
C SER A 169 8.54 23.33 0.31
N MET A 170 8.60 22.01 0.29
CA MET A 170 9.66 21.25 -0.39
C MET A 170 9.65 21.48 -1.90
N LYS A 171 8.49 21.60 -2.52
CA LYS A 171 8.34 21.89 -3.96
C LYS A 171 8.78 23.30 -4.29
N GLU A 172 8.40 24.29 -3.49
CA GLU A 172 8.79 25.70 -3.67
C GLU A 172 10.31 25.91 -3.57
N HIS A 173 11.00 25.08 -2.77
CA HIS A 173 12.45 25.11 -2.63
C HIS A 173 13.20 24.27 -3.69
N GLY A 174 12.49 23.59 -4.60
CA GLY A 174 13.11 22.72 -5.61
C GLY A 174 13.75 21.46 -5.02
N TRP A 175 13.25 20.97 -3.89
CA TRP A 175 13.77 19.80 -3.20
C TRP A 175 13.17 18.47 -3.69
N LEU A 176 12.11 18.55 -4.47
CA LEU A 176 11.46 17.39 -5.06
C LEU A 176 11.88 17.19 -6.52
N ASP A 177 11.85 15.96 -6.95
CA ASP A 177 11.98 15.59 -8.35
C ASP A 177 10.66 15.89 -9.10
N ASP A 178 10.76 16.57 -10.23
CA ASP A 178 9.60 17.07 -11.00
C ASP A 178 8.74 15.96 -11.61
N VAL A 179 9.30 14.77 -11.78
CA VAL A 179 8.59 13.62 -12.36
C VAL A 179 7.89 12.80 -11.30
N THR A 180 8.62 12.43 -10.27
CA THR A 180 8.18 11.46 -9.25
C THR A 180 7.51 12.12 -8.05
N GLY A 181 7.81 13.40 -7.78
CA GLY A 181 7.38 14.11 -6.58
C GLY A 181 8.08 13.63 -5.29
N LEU A 182 9.08 12.75 -5.40
CA LEU A 182 9.91 12.34 -4.27
C LEU A 182 11.05 13.35 -4.03
N PRO A 183 11.66 13.38 -2.83
CA PRO A 183 12.93 14.04 -2.60
C PRO A 183 13.94 13.74 -3.71
N ASN A 184 14.59 14.79 -4.19
CA ASN A 184 15.60 14.65 -5.24
C ASN A 184 16.95 14.16 -4.68
N GLN A 185 17.91 13.93 -5.56
CA GLN A 185 19.23 13.41 -5.20
C GLN A 185 19.94 14.28 -4.15
N ALA A 186 19.83 15.60 -4.23
CA ALA A 186 20.51 16.51 -3.29
C ALA A 186 19.97 16.34 -1.87
N ILE A 187 18.65 16.20 -1.71
CA ILE A 187 18.01 15.94 -0.42
C ILE A 187 18.37 14.55 0.10
N MET A 188 18.38 13.55 -0.78
CA MET A 188 18.78 12.20 -0.39
C MET A 188 20.25 12.12 0.06
N GLN A 189 21.14 12.90 -0.54
CA GLN A 189 22.53 13.04 -0.07
C GLN A 189 22.59 13.65 1.33
N SER A 190 21.76 14.67 1.62
CA SER A 190 21.69 15.26 2.97
C SER A 190 21.20 14.24 4.00
N HIS A 191 20.17 13.47 3.69
CA HIS A 191 19.67 12.39 4.56
C HIS A 191 20.72 11.28 4.78
N LEU A 192 21.52 10.93 3.77
CA LEU A 192 22.64 9.99 3.94
C LEU A 192 23.70 10.55 4.89
N GLN A 193 24.04 11.83 4.75
CA GLN A 193 25.01 12.48 5.65
C GLN A 193 24.54 12.51 7.10
N GLU A 194 23.27 12.84 7.31
CA GLU A 194 22.62 12.84 8.62
C GLU A 194 22.60 11.43 9.24
N SER A 195 22.20 10.42 8.47
CA SER A 195 22.16 9.02 8.90
C SER A 195 23.54 8.49 9.26
N LEU A 196 24.57 8.81 8.47
CA LEU A 196 25.96 8.44 8.75
C LEU A 196 26.49 9.17 10.00
N GLY A 197 26.16 10.44 10.18
CA GLY A 197 26.46 11.21 11.38
C GLY A 197 25.82 10.58 12.62
N THR A 198 24.55 10.23 12.56
CA THR A 198 23.80 9.57 13.63
C THR A 198 24.38 8.19 13.95
N PHE A 199 24.73 7.41 12.93
CA PHE A 199 25.41 6.13 13.12
C PHE A 199 26.75 6.27 13.81
N THR A 200 27.56 7.27 13.42
CA THR A 200 28.89 7.49 13.98
C THR A 200 28.84 7.95 15.43
N THR A 201 27.88 8.82 15.78
CA THR A 201 27.79 9.47 17.11
C THR A 201 26.93 8.68 18.08
N LEU A 202 25.77 8.18 17.64
CA LEU A 202 24.77 7.54 18.49
C LEU A 202 24.68 6.01 18.27
N HIS A 203 25.43 5.48 17.32
CA HIS A 203 25.46 4.05 16.98
C HIS A 203 24.08 3.50 16.55
N VAL A 204 23.21 4.36 16.03
CA VAL A 204 21.94 3.94 15.45
C VAL A 204 22.21 3.29 14.10
N PRO A 205 21.92 1.99 13.91
CA PRO A 205 22.19 1.32 12.66
C PRO A 205 21.27 1.88 11.55
N PHE A 206 21.78 1.92 10.32
CA PHE A 206 20.97 2.22 9.14
C PHE A 206 21.45 1.42 7.95
N GLY A 207 20.57 1.25 6.98
CA GLY A 207 20.88 0.63 5.70
C GLY A 207 20.32 1.42 4.55
N ILE A 208 20.78 1.13 3.35
CA ILE A 208 20.23 1.71 2.13
C ILE A 208 19.76 0.62 1.19
N VAL A 209 18.72 0.95 0.43
CA VAL A 209 18.20 0.10 -0.65
C VAL A 209 18.20 0.93 -1.93
N CYS A 210 18.98 0.48 -2.92
CA CYS A 210 18.99 1.02 -4.27
C CYS A 210 18.04 0.22 -5.14
N VAL A 211 17.20 0.90 -5.89
CA VAL A 211 16.29 0.32 -6.88
C VAL A 211 16.66 0.87 -8.26
N GLU A 212 16.86 0.01 -9.22
CA GLU A 212 17.11 0.37 -10.61
C GLU A 212 15.96 -0.12 -11.49
N ILE A 213 15.48 0.75 -12.36
CA ILE A 213 14.46 0.46 -13.34
C ILE A 213 15.15 0.00 -14.62
N ASN A 214 15.05 -1.29 -14.88
CA ASN A 214 15.76 -1.88 -16.02
C ASN A 214 15.14 -1.42 -17.35
N ASP A 215 16.02 -1.13 -18.31
CA ASP A 215 15.64 -0.81 -19.69
C ASP A 215 14.68 0.40 -19.83
N LEU A 216 14.69 1.35 -18.86
CA LEU A 216 13.85 2.57 -18.91
C LEU A 216 14.06 3.39 -20.20
N PRO A 217 15.29 3.58 -20.73
CA PRO A 217 15.50 4.26 -21.99
C PRO A 217 14.80 3.57 -23.18
N GLN A 218 14.81 2.23 -23.23
CA GLN A 218 14.12 1.44 -24.26
C GLN A 218 12.61 1.54 -24.11
N PHE A 219 12.09 1.51 -22.86
CA PHE A 219 10.69 1.73 -22.58
C PHE A 219 10.24 3.13 -23.05
N ARG A 220 11.03 4.17 -22.72
CA ARG A 220 10.80 5.56 -23.15
C ARG A 220 10.79 5.71 -24.67
N SER A 221 11.72 5.05 -25.35
CA SER A 221 11.80 5.05 -26.83
C SER A 221 10.60 4.37 -27.47
N LYS A 222 10.10 3.28 -26.88
CA LYS A 222 9.00 2.48 -27.43
C LYS A 222 7.62 3.10 -27.17
N TYR A 223 7.39 3.61 -25.97
CA TYR A 223 6.06 4.03 -25.49
C TYR A 223 5.93 5.54 -25.26
N GLY A 224 7.00 6.27 -25.42
CA GLY A 224 7.03 7.72 -25.28
C GLY A 224 7.29 8.20 -23.85
N GLN A 225 7.58 9.50 -23.75
CA GLN A 225 7.92 10.18 -22.50
C GLN A 225 6.76 10.19 -21.50
N GLY A 226 5.51 10.28 -21.98
CA GLY A 226 4.31 10.27 -21.13
C GLY A 226 4.14 8.95 -20.39
N ALA A 227 4.29 7.81 -21.10
CA ALA A 227 4.23 6.49 -20.49
C ALA A 227 5.34 6.29 -19.43
N ALA A 228 6.58 6.68 -19.76
CA ALA A 228 7.70 6.60 -18.83
C ALA A 228 7.47 7.45 -17.58
N ARG A 229 6.95 8.67 -17.74
CA ARG A 229 6.60 9.55 -16.61
C ARG A 229 5.54 8.92 -15.71
N SER A 230 4.45 8.40 -16.29
CA SER A 230 3.39 7.74 -15.53
C SER A 230 3.90 6.51 -14.79
N LEU A 231 4.76 5.70 -15.42
CA LEU A 231 5.39 4.55 -14.79
C LEU A 231 6.25 4.97 -13.59
N LEU A 232 7.12 5.96 -13.75
CA LEU A 232 7.98 6.47 -12.68
C LEU A 232 7.17 7.00 -11.50
N GLN A 233 6.07 7.70 -11.75
CA GLN A 233 5.17 8.20 -10.70
C GLN A 233 4.51 7.08 -9.91
N VAL A 234 4.04 6.04 -10.60
CA VAL A 234 3.43 4.87 -9.96
C VAL A 234 4.45 4.10 -9.13
N MET A 235 5.66 3.91 -9.66
CA MET A 235 6.76 3.24 -8.94
C MET A 235 7.21 4.03 -7.71
N ALA A 236 7.37 5.34 -7.84
CA ALA A 236 7.72 6.23 -6.74
C ALA A 236 6.70 6.15 -5.60
N ARG A 237 5.41 6.21 -5.94
CA ARG A 237 4.33 6.11 -4.96
C ARG A 237 4.25 4.73 -4.31
N THR A 238 4.43 3.67 -5.09
CA THR A 238 4.52 2.30 -4.56
C THR A 238 5.68 2.16 -3.59
N LEU A 239 6.86 2.66 -3.96
CA LEU A 239 8.05 2.61 -3.11
C LEU A 239 7.83 3.35 -1.79
N ARG A 240 7.28 4.58 -1.84
CA ARG A 240 6.97 5.36 -0.64
C ARG A 240 5.98 4.65 0.28
N ASN A 241 4.97 3.98 -0.29
CA ASN A 241 3.99 3.22 0.47
C ASN A 241 4.51 1.87 1.00
N THR A 242 5.71 1.46 0.58
CA THR A 242 6.30 0.16 0.97
C THR A 242 7.26 0.29 2.14
N VAL A 243 7.78 1.47 2.42
CA VAL A 243 8.70 1.74 3.54
C VAL A 243 7.97 2.40 4.70
N ASN A 244 8.59 2.41 5.89
CA ASN A 244 8.00 3.02 7.07
C ASN A 244 8.05 4.56 7.01
N ALA A 245 7.23 5.23 7.80
CA ALA A 245 7.21 6.69 7.87
C ALA A 245 8.53 7.32 8.36
N ALA A 246 9.35 6.56 9.10
CA ALA A 246 10.67 7.00 9.58
C ALA A 246 11.79 6.84 8.54
N ASP A 247 11.50 6.13 7.43
CA ASP A 247 12.47 5.89 6.36
C ASP A 247 12.40 7.01 5.33
N ALA A 248 13.55 7.38 4.75
CA ALA A 248 13.60 8.35 3.66
C ALA A 248 13.61 7.62 2.31
N VAL A 249 12.85 8.16 1.36
CA VAL A 249 12.78 7.65 -0.02
C VAL A 249 12.90 8.81 -0.99
N GLY A 250 13.69 8.65 -2.03
CA GLY A 250 13.88 9.69 -3.05
C GLY A 250 14.35 9.15 -4.39
N THR A 251 14.36 10.06 -5.36
CA THR A 251 14.93 9.83 -6.69
C THR A 251 16.44 10.03 -6.60
N TRP A 252 17.20 9.02 -7.05
CA TRP A 252 18.68 9.09 -7.06
C TRP A 252 19.23 9.52 -8.42
N ASN A 253 18.71 8.91 -9.48
CA ASN A 253 18.96 9.26 -10.87
C ASN A 253 17.67 9.11 -11.68
N GLU A 254 17.73 9.30 -13.02
CA GLU A 254 16.57 9.17 -13.90
C GLU A 254 15.86 7.81 -13.84
N ASP A 255 16.62 6.74 -13.57
CA ASP A 255 16.17 5.35 -13.54
C ASP A 255 16.41 4.67 -12.18
N GLN A 256 16.79 5.44 -11.15
CA GLN A 256 17.14 4.90 -9.85
C GLN A 256 16.43 5.63 -8.71
N PHE A 257 15.93 4.83 -7.76
CA PHE A 257 15.45 5.28 -6.46
C PHE A 257 16.39 4.84 -5.35
N LEU A 258 16.39 5.61 -4.27
CA LEU A 258 17.12 5.30 -3.04
C LEU A 258 16.16 5.34 -1.86
N ALA A 259 16.20 4.30 -1.04
CA ALA A 259 15.58 4.30 0.29
C ALA A 259 16.67 4.24 1.37
N ILE A 260 16.51 5.01 2.44
CA ILE A 260 17.39 5.02 3.62
C ILE A 260 16.56 4.51 4.79
N LEU A 261 16.94 3.37 5.34
CA LEU A 261 16.21 2.65 6.38
C LEU A 261 16.87 2.94 7.72
N SER A 262 16.18 3.67 8.58
CA SER A 262 16.69 4.11 9.90
C SER A 262 16.41 3.05 10.97
N GLY A 263 17.35 2.86 11.91
CA GLY A 263 17.20 1.92 13.03
C GLY A 263 17.07 0.45 12.61
N CYS A 264 17.59 0.09 11.44
CA CYS A 264 17.32 -1.17 10.76
C CYS A 264 18.46 -2.17 10.97
N SER A 265 18.16 -3.42 11.40
CA SER A 265 19.12 -4.53 11.39
C SER A 265 19.34 -5.03 9.96
N GLU A 266 20.39 -5.80 9.75
CA GLU A 266 20.70 -6.39 8.44
C GLU A 266 19.58 -7.32 7.96
N GLU A 267 19.00 -8.11 8.85
CA GLU A 267 17.88 -9.01 8.54
C GLU A 267 16.62 -8.22 8.14
N ALA A 268 16.29 -7.18 8.91
CA ALA A 268 15.15 -6.29 8.60
C ALA A 268 15.36 -5.57 7.26
N MET A 269 16.58 -5.10 6.97
CA MET A 269 16.93 -4.48 5.70
C MET A 269 16.72 -5.45 4.51
N HIS A 270 17.15 -6.70 4.64
CA HIS A 270 16.93 -7.71 3.61
C HIS A 270 15.45 -8.04 3.41
N ALA A 271 14.67 -8.12 4.49
CA ALA A 271 13.23 -8.32 4.42
C ALA A 271 12.53 -7.15 3.69
N ILE A 272 12.87 -5.90 4.06
CA ILE A 272 12.34 -4.69 3.40
C ILE A 272 12.76 -4.62 1.93
N SER A 273 14.02 -4.91 1.62
CA SER A 273 14.54 -4.97 0.24
C SER A 273 13.77 -5.98 -0.61
N GLY A 274 13.52 -7.18 -0.08
CA GLY A 274 12.68 -8.20 -0.73
C GLY A 274 11.24 -7.74 -0.91
N ARG A 275 10.65 -7.03 0.06
CA ARG A 275 9.31 -6.43 -0.04
C ARG A 275 9.27 -5.37 -1.14
N ILE A 276 10.24 -4.45 -1.17
CA ILE A 276 10.37 -3.43 -2.22
C ILE A 276 10.43 -4.07 -3.59
N PHE A 277 11.29 -5.08 -3.78
CA PHE A 277 11.42 -5.79 -5.05
C PHE A 277 10.07 -6.38 -5.51
N ARG A 278 9.34 -7.09 -4.64
CA ARG A 278 8.05 -7.70 -4.98
C ARG A 278 7.00 -6.65 -5.33
N MET A 279 6.90 -5.59 -4.54
CA MET A 279 5.90 -4.54 -4.76
C MET A 279 6.16 -3.82 -6.08
N LEU A 280 7.41 -3.42 -6.37
CA LEU A 280 7.75 -2.73 -7.60
C LEU A 280 7.68 -3.64 -8.83
N SER A 281 8.03 -4.92 -8.71
CA SER A 281 7.86 -5.91 -9.80
C SER A 281 6.40 -6.17 -10.16
N SER A 282 5.46 -5.88 -9.26
CA SER A 282 4.02 -6.02 -9.50
C SER A 282 3.36 -4.75 -10.08
N VAL A 283 4.13 -3.68 -10.26
CA VAL A 283 3.63 -2.43 -10.83
C VAL A 283 3.37 -2.59 -12.32
N SER A 284 2.18 -2.19 -12.75
CA SER A 284 1.83 -2.01 -14.14
C SER A 284 1.05 -0.72 -14.33
N ILE A 285 1.16 -0.12 -15.47
CA ILE A 285 0.34 1.03 -15.87
C ILE A 285 -0.52 0.66 -17.07
N LYS A 286 -1.75 1.16 -17.11
CA LYS A 286 -2.57 1.10 -18.33
C LYS A 286 -2.23 2.26 -19.25
N TRP A 287 -1.72 1.93 -20.43
CA TRP A 287 -1.37 2.92 -21.42
C TRP A 287 -1.96 2.52 -22.77
N TRP A 288 -2.85 3.34 -23.31
CA TRP A 288 -3.60 3.06 -24.56
C TRP A 288 -4.33 1.70 -24.57
N GLY A 289 -4.80 1.28 -23.39
CA GLY A 289 -5.54 0.02 -23.22
C GLY A 289 -4.68 -1.22 -22.97
N GLU A 290 -3.35 -1.10 -23.04
CA GLU A 290 -2.43 -2.18 -22.75
C GLU A 290 -1.82 -2.04 -21.33
N ASP A 291 -1.62 -3.16 -20.64
CA ASP A 291 -0.91 -3.19 -19.37
C ASP A 291 0.60 -3.24 -19.64
N MET A 292 1.31 -2.23 -19.13
CA MET A 292 2.76 -2.09 -19.31
C MET A 292 3.49 -2.16 -17.97
N SER A 293 4.54 -2.94 -17.93
CA SER A 293 5.43 -3.08 -16.78
C SER A 293 6.90 -3.06 -17.22
N VAL A 294 7.78 -2.86 -16.26
CA VAL A 294 9.25 -2.94 -16.45
C VAL A 294 9.84 -3.83 -15.38
N ALA A 295 10.97 -4.43 -15.67
CA ALA A 295 11.73 -5.14 -14.67
C ALA A 295 12.48 -4.16 -13.77
N VAL A 296 12.63 -4.53 -12.50
CA VAL A 296 13.42 -3.78 -11.52
C VAL A 296 14.54 -4.65 -10.97
N SER A 297 15.64 -4.03 -10.58
CA SER A 297 16.72 -4.65 -9.83
C SER A 297 16.87 -3.93 -8.50
N VAL A 298 17.08 -4.67 -7.43
CA VAL A 298 17.18 -4.13 -6.09
C VAL A 298 18.45 -4.65 -5.42
N GLY A 299 19.19 -3.75 -4.78
CA GLY A 299 20.36 -4.09 -3.99
C GLY A 299 20.39 -3.27 -2.71
N CYS A 300 20.89 -3.83 -1.63
CA CYS A 300 20.96 -3.16 -0.35
C CYS A 300 22.34 -3.26 0.28
N ALA A 301 22.66 -2.32 1.17
CA ALA A 301 23.88 -2.33 1.95
C ALA A 301 23.63 -1.69 3.32
N GLN A 302 24.13 -2.33 4.37
CA GLN A 302 24.11 -1.77 5.71
C GLN A 302 25.38 -0.96 5.95
N ALA A 303 25.27 0.14 6.70
CA ALA A 303 26.40 0.94 7.11
C ALA A 303 27.29 0.16 8.08
N ALA A 304 28.59 0.22 7.85
CA ALA A 304 29.61 -0.38 8.69
C ALA A 304 30.54 0.69 9.29
N ARG A 305 31.22 0.35 10.38
CA ARG A 305 32.17 1.29 11.02
C ARG A 305 33.27 1.69 10.07
N GLY A 306 33.47 3.00 9.93
CA GLY A 306 34.49 3.55 9.03
C GLY A 306 34.07 3.71 7.58
N ASP A 307 32.79 3.43 7.27
CA ASP A 307 32.27 3.70 5.94
C ASP A 307 32.22 5.20 5.63
N ALA A 308 32.50 5.51 4.38
CA ALA A 308 32.07 6.74 3.73
C ALA A 308 30.77 6.47 2.95
N ILE A 309 30.02 7.52 2.61
CA ILE A 309 28.77 7.40 1.84
C ILE A 309 29.01 6.66 0.54
N GLU A 310 30.12 6.96 -0.13
CA GLU A 310 30.49 6.36 -1.41
C GLU A 310 30.69 4.85 -1.29
N SER A 311 31.27 4.37 -0.19
CA SER A 311 31.49 2.92 0.03
C SER A 311 30.16 2.18 0.25
N ILE A 312 29.22 2.77 0.97
CA ILE A 312 27.89 2.19 1.19
C ILE A 312 27.13 2.13 -0.13
N LEU A 313 27.11 3.22 -0.89
CA LEU A 313 26.48 3.29 -2.21
C LEU A 313 27.09 2.29 -3.19
N GLN A 314 28.42 2.16 -3.21
CA GLN A 314 29.10 1.21 -4.08
C GLN A 314 28.73 -0.24 -3.77
N ARG A 315 28.59 -0.62 -2.49
CA ARG A 315 28.12 -1.96 -2.11
C ARG A 315 26.68 -2.20 -2.53
N ALA A 316 25.79 -1.23 -2.31
CA ALA A 316 24.40 -1.35 -2.73
C ALA A 316 24.26 -1.46 -4.26
N HIS A 317 24.98 -0.64 -5.03
CA HIS A 317 25.01 -0.74 -6.49
C HIS A 317 25.61 -2.06 -6.98
N GLY A 318 26.66 -2.57 -6.34
CA GLY A 318 27.21 -3.90 -6.64
C GLY A 318 26.18 -5.01 -6.44
N ALA A 319 25.35 -4.91 -5.39
CA ALA A 319 24.25 -5.83 -5.16
C ALA A 319 23.12 -5.69 -6.21
N VAL A 320 22.81 -4.47 -6.67
CA VAL A 320 21.88 -4.24 -7.80
C VAL A 320 22.36 -4.95 -9.05
N GLN A 321 23.64 -4.79 -9.41
CA GLN A 321 24.22 -5.44 -10.60
C GLN A 321 24.16 -6.96 -10.51
N ALA A 322 24.42 -7.53 -9.32
CA ALA A 322 24.31 -8.96 -9.08
C ALA A 322 22.88 -9.49 -9.17
N SER A 323 21.88 -8.65 -8.88
CA SER A 323 20.46 -9.00 -8.95
C SER A 323 19.83 -8.83 -10.34
N GLN A 324 20.54 -8.20 -11.29
CA GLN A 324 20.05 -8.02 -12.67
C GLN A 324 19.82 -9.38 -13.34
N PRO A 325 18.63 -9.60 -13.92
CA PRO A 325 18.37 -10.85 -14.64
C PRO A 325 19.32 -10.97 -15.82
N THR A 326 19.96 -12.11 -15.93
CA THR A 326 20.86 -12.44 -17.06
C THR A 326 20.11 -12.26 -18.39
N GLN A 327 20.79 -11.83 -19.43
CA GLN A 327 20.20 -11.55 -20.75
C GLN A 327 19.34 -12.71 -21.30
N ARG A 328 19.65 -13.97 -20.92
CA ARG A 328 18.84 -15.16 -21.24
C ARG A 328 17.49 -15.18 -20.53
N ALA A 329 17.39 -14.74 -19.29
CA ALA A 329 16.14 -14.67 -18.53
C ALA A 329 15.26 -13.53 -19.04
N ARG A 330 15.85 -12.41 -19.50
CA ARG A 330 15.13 -11.29 -20.14
C ARG A 330 14.43 -11.73 -21.43
N THR A 331 15.10 -12.53 -22.26
CA THR A 331 14.54 -13.05 -23.52
C THR A 331 13.42 -14.06 -23.28
N ALA A 332 13.52 -14.88 -22.23
CA ALA A 332 12.48 -15.85 -21.86
C ALA A 332 11.23 -15.17 -21.28
N ALA A 333 11.39 -14.12 -20.48
CA ALA A 333 10.27 -13.34 -19.94
C ALA A 333 9.52 -12.59 -21.05
N ALA A 334 10.24 -11.99 -22.01
CA ALA A 334 9.65 -11.34 -23.18
C ALA A 334 8.93 -12.32 -24.11
N ALA A 335 9.38 -13.58 -24.21
CA ALA A 335 8.76 -14.63 -24.99
C ALA A 335 7.54 -15.25 -24.29
N GLY A 336 7.52 -15.29 -22.95
CA GLY A 336 6.42 -15.84 -22.15
C GLY A 336 5.15 -14.98 -22.18
N ILE A 337 5.30 -13.67 -22.31
CA ILE A 337 4.16 -12.72 -22.41
C ILE A 337 3.40 -12.91 -23.72
N ASN A 338 4.06 -13.34 -24.79
CA ASN A 338 3.41 -13.59 -26.09
C ASN A 338 2.68 -14.94 -26.20
N SER A 339 2.91 -15.88 -25.30
CA SER A 339 2.29 -17.21 -25.35
C SER A 339 0.97 -17.32 -24.57
N SER A 340 0.72 -16.46 -23.59
CA SER A 340 -0.52 -16.42 -22.80
C SER A 340 -1.66 -15.64 -23.45
N GLN A 341 -1.43 -15.00 -24.61
CA GLN A 341 -2.47 -14.28 -25.37
C GLN A 341 -3.05 -15.10 -26.55
N ARG A 342 -2.69 -16.40 -26.68
CA ARG A 342 -3.19 -17.28 -27.75
C ARG A 342 -3.87 -18.56 -27.27
N SER A 343 -4.48 -18.52 -26.09
CA SER A 343 -5.32 -19.65 -25.64
C SER A 343 -6.71 -19.16 -25.28
#